data_0a701a412aa546c315bf35ec9df6c3b3
#
_entry.id   0a701a412aa546c315bf35ec9df6c3b3
#
_cell.length_a   1.000
_cell.length_b   1.000
_cell.length_c   1.000
_cell.angle_alpha   90.00
_cell.angle_beta   90.00
_cell.angle_gamma   90.00
#
_symmetry.space_group_name_H-M   'P 1'
#
loop_
_entity.id
_entity.type
_entity.pdbx_description
1 polymer ?
#
loop_
_entity_poly.entity_id
_entity_poly.type
_entity_poly.pdbx_seq_one_letter_code
_entity_poly.pdbx_strand_id
1 'polypeptide(L)'
;MNTFTKAGLVAIALVFAQSATSVAFAATTNLPPLHQQGAVTYLSGGVGSDQSAALKDAMHQYPLVLEFTGATRHGNEYLADVPVHIADMNGKTLLNATSHGPFMLASLPSGRYKITARHDGQTQQRVVDVKSPGHVRAMFVWPTYAEGSTS
;
A
#
# COMPACT_ATOMS: atom_id res chain seq x y z
N MET A 1 39.99 -33.43 -69.61
CA MET A 1 39.12 -33.98 -68.59
C MET A 1 39.37 -33.19 -67.31
N ASN A 2 38.49 -32.32 -66.99
CA ASN A 2 38.71 -31.35 -65.94
C ASN A 2 38.02 -31.85 -64.66
N THR A 3 38.80 -32.17 -63.69
CA THR A 3 38.30 -32.43 -62.33
C THR A 3 38.30 -31.14 -61.55
N PHE A 4 37.13 -30.58 -61.39
CA PHE A 4 36.96 -29.41 -60.50
C PHE A 4 36.81 -29.89 -59.10
N THR A 5 37.84 -29.66 -58.29
CA THR A 5 37.75 -29.84 -56.82
C THR A 5 37.11 -28.59 -56.24
N LYS A 6 35.88 -28.75 -55.82
CA LYS A 6 35.23 -27.71 -55.02
C LYS A 6 35.71 -27.80 -53.58
N ALA A 7 36.55 -26.88 -53.21
CA ALA A 7 36.85 -26.66 -51.80
C ALA A 7 35.64 -26.00 -51.13
N GLY A 8 34.96 -26.75 -50.27
CA GLY A 8 33.88 -26.21 -49.45
C GLY A 8 34.45 -25.36 -48.30
N LEU A 9 34.22 -24.09 -48.34
CA LEU A 9 34.48 -23.22 -47.20
C LEU A 9 33.37 -23.45 -46.16
N VAL A 10 33.70 -24.13 -45.09
CA VAL A 10 32.82 -24.23 -43.92
C VAL A 10 33.01 -22.95 -43.09
N ALA A 11 32.11 -22.01 -43.22
CA ALA A 11 32.05 -20.85 -42.34
C ALA A 11 31.42 -21.29 -41.02
N ILE A 12 32.27 -21.45 -40.00
CA ILE A 12 31.79 -21.64 -38.64
C ILE A 12 31.41 -20.28 -38.09
N ALA A 13 30.10 -19.99 -38.10
CA ALA A 13 29.56 -18.83 -37.41
C ALA A 13 29.58 -19.12 -35.91
N LEU A 14 30.55 -18.53 -35.23
CA LEU A 14 30.52 -18.48 -33.76
C LEU A 14 29.43 -17.49 -33.36
N VAL A 15 28.29 -18.01 -32.97
CA VAL A 15 27.25 -17.24 -32.28
C VAL A 15 27.70 -17.05 -30.84
N PHE A 16 28.27 -15.89 -30.52
CA PHE A 16 28.45 -15.47 -29.16
C PHE A 16 27.07 -15.10 -28.62
N ALA A 17 26.44 -16.03 -27.91
CA ALA A 17 25.29 -15.72 -27.08
C ALA A 17 25.79 -14.86 -25.90
N GLN A 18 25.64 -13.56 -26.02
CA GLN A 18 25.86 -12.66 -24.88
C GLN A 18 24.66 -12.84 -23.94
N SER A 19 24.86 -13.65 -22.93
CA SER A 19 23.94 -13.70 -21.78
C SER A 19 24.12 -12.39 -21.01
N ALA A 20 23.27 -11.41 -21.33
CA ALA A 20 23.15 -10.23 -20.49
C ALA A 20 22.52 -10.70 -19.16
N THR A 21 23.36 -10.95 -18.17
CA THR A 21 22.92 -11.10 -16.80
C THR A 21 22.49 -9.70 -16.32
N SER A 22 21.20 -9.43 -16.46
CA SER A 22 20.60 -8.28 -15.79
C SER A 22 20.68 -8.53 -14.30
N VAL A 23 21.62 -7.88 -13.64
CA VAL A 23 21.62 -7.82 -12.18
C VAL A 23 20.48 -6.90 -11.81
N ALA A 24 19.33 -7.49 -11.50
CA ALA A 24 18.23 -6.74 -10.91
C ALA A 24 18.67 -6.39 -9.48
N PHE A 25 19.06 -5.14 -9.27
CA PHE A 25 19.15 -4.59 -7.93
C PHE A 25 17.73 -4.53 -7.38
N ALA A 26 17.37 -5.49 -6.53
CA ALA A 26 16.18 -5.36 -5.72
C ALA A 26 16.40 -4.17 -4.79
N ALA A 27 15.79 -3.02 -5.12
CA ALA A 27 15.67 -1.94 -4.18
C ALA A 27 14.94 -2.50 -2.97
N THR A 28 15.59 -2.55 -1.82
CA THR A 28 14.96 -2.86 -0.55
C THR A 28 14.01 -1.72 -0.25
N THR A 29 12.77 -1.86 -0.70
CA THR A 29 11.72 -0.91 -0.32
C THR A 29 11.32 -1.25 1.11
N ASN A 30 11.47 -0.28 2.01
CA ASN A 30 10.97 -0.40 3.39
C ASN A 30 9.44 -0.33 3.47
N LEU A 31 8.77 -0.50 2.33
CA LEU A 31 7.32 -0.57 2.27
C LEU A 31 6.81 -1.92 2.78
N PRO A 32 5.67 -1.92 3.49
CA PRO A 32 4.99 -3.16 3.85
C PRO A 32 4.55 -3.95 2.61
N PRO A 33 4.26 -5.24 2.77
CA PRO A 33 3.72 -6.04 1.67
C PRO A 33 2.42 -5.47 1.11
N LEU A 34 2.25 -5.56 -0.21
CA LEU A 34 1.02 -5.22 -0.88
C LEU A 34 0.03 -6.39 -0.76
N HIS A 35 -1.19 -6.07 -0.35
CA HIS A 35 -2.30 -7.02 -0.25
C HIS A 35 -3.38 -6.67 -1.27
N GLN A 36 -4.16 -7.67 -1.66
CA GLN A 36 -5.30 -7.50 -2.55
C GLN A 36 -6.53 -8.17 -1.95
N GLN A 37 -7.65 -7.45 -1.95
CA GLN A 37 -8.96 -7.98 -1.62
C GLN A 37 -9.97 -7.46 -2.65
N GLY A 38 -10.47 -8.36 -3.51
CA GLY A 38 -11.33 -7.96 -4.63
C GLY A 38 -10.65 -6.93 -5.54
N ALA A 39 -11.32 -5.80 -5.76
CA ALA A 39 -10.81 -4.69 -6.57
C ALA A 39 -9.89 -3.73 -5.80
N VAL A 40 -9.65 -3.97 -4.52
CA VAL A 40 -8.84 -3.11 -3.65
C VAL A 40 -7.46 -3.71 -3.47
N THR A 41 -6.44 -2.93 -3.77
CA THR A 41 -5.05 -3.19 -3.38
C THR A 41 -4.68 -2.26 -2.24
N TYR A 42 -4.04 -2.76 -1.22
CA TYR A 42 -3.67 -1.96 -0.06
C TYR A 42 -2.38 -2.44 0.59
N LEU A 43 -1.77 -1.54 1.33
CA LEU A 43 -0.70 -1.86 2.25
C LEU A 43 -0.91 -1.08 3.55
N SER A 44 -0.46 -1.63 4.65
CA SER A 44 -0.58 -1.00 5.96
C SER A 44 0.66 -1.23 6.80
N GLY A 45 1.00 -0.27 7.62
CA GLY A 45 2.17 -0.31 8.47
C GLY A 45 2.56 1.05 9.00
N GLY A 46 3.86 1.28 9.16
CA GLY A 46 4.41 2.52 9.66
C GLY A 46 4.87 2.43 11.11
N VAL A 47 5.02 1.21 11.61
CA VAL A 47 5.69 0.95 12.88
C VAL A 47 7.21 1.00 12.63
N GLY A 48 7.87 1.94 13.30
CA GLY A 48 9.28 2.24 13.05
C GLY A 48 9.48 3.37 12.05
N SER A 49 10.62 4.05 12.19
CA SER A 49 10.93 5.27 11.43
C SER A 49 11.06 5.03 9.93
N ASP A 50 11.75 3.97 9.54
CA ASP A 50 12.06 3.69 8.13
C ASP A 50 10.81 3.31 7.34
N GLN A 51 9.97 2.47 7.91
CA GLN A 51 8.71 2.10 7.28
C GLN A 51 7.72 3.27 7.24
N SER A 52 7.67 4.07 8.31
CA SER A 52 6.86 5.29 8.36
C SER A 52 7.28 6.30 7.30
N ALA A 53 8.58 6.53 7.14
CA ALA A 53 9.10 7.41 6.11
C ALA A 53 8.78 6.91 4.69
N ALA A 54 8.98 5.62 4.43
CA ALA A 54 8.67 5.02 3.13
C ALA A 54 7.18 5.13 2.78
N LEU A 55 6.29 4.93 3.76
CA LEU A 55 4.84 5.09 3.56
C LEU A 55 4.46 6.53 3.27
N LYS A 56 5.03 7.49 3.99
CA LYS A 56 4.80 8.92 3.74
C LYS A 56 5.24 9.34 2.34
N ASP A 57 6.37 8.82 1.87
CA ASP A 57 6.85 9.07 0.51
C ASP A 57 5.94 8.45 -0.56
N ALA A 58 5.33 7.31 -0.27
CA ALA A 58 4.44 6.61 -1.19
C ALA A 58 3.00 7.14 -1.19
N MET A 59 2.57 7.93 -0.22
CA MET A 59 1.18 8.37 -0.05
C MET A 59 0.58 9.00 -1.30
N HIS A 60 1.33 9.80 -2.02
CA HIS A 60 0.87 10.51 -3.21
C HIS A 60 0.58 9.60 -4.41
N GLN A 61 1.02 8.34 -4.36
CA GLN A 61 0.78 7.33 -5.40
C GLN A 61 -0.53 6.57 -5.20
N TYR A 62 -1.20 6.75 -4.06
CA TYR A 62 -2.43 6.05 -3.70
C TYR A 62 -3.62 7.00 -3.63
N PRO A 63 -4.77 6.64 -4.22
CA PRO A 63 -5.95 7.50 -4.20
C PRO A 63 -6.58 7.65 -2.81
N LEU A 64 -6.36 6.70 -1.91
CA LEU A 64 -6.87 6.75 -0.54
C LEU A 64 -5.75 6.51 0.47
N VAL A 65 -5.64 7.43 1.42
CA VAL A 65 -4.69 7.35 2.54
C VAL A 65 -5.47 7.45 3.85
N LEU A 66 -5.31 6.45 4.70
CA LEU A 66 -5.88 6.43 6.04
C LEU A 66 -4.77 6.56 7.07
N GLU A 67 -5.02 7.36 8.10
CA GLU A 67 -4.11 7.54 9.23
C GLU A 67 -4.86 7.35 10.55
N PHE A 68 -4.25 6.60 11.47
CA PHE A 68 -4.84 6.24 12.75
C PHE A 68 -3.96 6.72 13.90
N THR A 69 -4.50 7.59 14.71
CA THR A 69 -3.80 8.17 15.85
C THR A 69 -4.65 8.16 17.11
N GLY A 70 -3.97 8.03 18.25
CA GLY A 70 -4.54 8.26 19.57
C GLY A 70 -4.17 9.65 20.07
N ALA A 71 -5.15 10.42 20.53
CA ALA A 71 -4.88 11.69 21.19
C ALA A 71 -4.61 11.43 22.68
N THR A 72 -3.41 11.78 23.13
CA THR A 72 -3.00 11.72 24.53
C THR A 72 -2.91 13.11 25.15
N ARG A 73 -2.73 13.20 26.44
CA ARG A 73 -2.48 14.49 27.12
C ARG A 73 -1.14 15.12 26.72
N HIS A 74 -0.24 14.36 26.13
CA HIS A 74 1.10 14.79 25.73
C HIS A 74 1.26 14.92 24.21
N GLY A 75 0.19 14.77 23.45
CA GLY A 75 0.19 14.81 21.99
C GLY A 75 -0.47 13.59 21.38
N ASN A 76 -0.27 13.41 20.09
CA ASN A 76 -0.81 12.26 19.36
C ASN A 76 0.22 11.14 19.30
N GLU A 77 -0.25 9.91 19.42
CA GLU A 77 0.54 8.69 19.21
C GLU A 77 -0.03 7.89 18.03
N TYR A 78 0.83 7.18 17.33
CA TYR A 78 0.41 6.30 16.26
C TYR A 78 -0.20 5.01 16.81
N LEU A 79 -1.30 4.58 16.20
CA LEU A 79 -1.99 3.35 16.57
C LEU A 79 -1.64 2.23 15.60
N ALA A 80 -1.76 1.00 16.09
CA ALA A 80 -1.61 -0.23 15.30
C ALA A 80 -2.82 -1.14 15.55
N ASP A 81 -2.95 -2.17 14.70
CA ASP A 81 -3.99 -3.20 14.80
C ASP A 81 -5.42 -2.63 14.80
N VAL A 82 -5.64 -1.64 13.94
CA VAL A 82 -6.93 -0.99 13.76
C VAL A 82 -7.75 -1.75 12.71
N PRO A 83 -8.88 -2.36 13.08
CA PRO A 83 -9.82 -2.94 12.11
C PRO A 83 -10.43 -1.85 11.22
N VAL A 84 -10.37 -2.07 9.91
CA VAL A 84 -10.85 -1.13 8.88
C VAL A 84 -11.85 -1.83 7.98
N HIS A 85 -12.98 -1.18 7.75
CA HIS A 85 -14.00 -1.64 6.83
C HIS A 85 -14.32 -0.52 5.82
N ILE A 86 -14.24 -0.85 4.54
CA ILE A 86 -14.61 0.07 3.47
C ILE A 86 -15.79 -0.50 2.71
N ALA A 87 -16.84 0.27 2.59
CA ALA A 87 -18.03 -0.08 1.83
C ALA A 87 -18.40 1.04 0.85
N ASP A 88 -19.04 0.67 -0.25
CA ASP A 88 -19.68 1.66 -1.13
C ASP A 88 -20.95 2.22 -0.49
N MET A 89 -21.58 3.21 -1.13
CA MET A 89 -22.78 3.84 -0.60
C MET A 89 -24.03 2.95 -0.69
N ASN A 90 -23.94 1.81 -1.40
CA ASN A 90 -24.99 0.78 -1.44
C ASN A 90 -24.81 -0.29 -0.34
N GLY A 91 -23.79 -0.15 0.51
CA GLY A 91 -23.51 -1.07 1.58
C GLY A 91 -22.66 -2.29 1.18
N LYS A 92 -22.18 -2.35 -0.07
CA LYS A 92 -21.28 -3.43 -0.51
C LYS A 92 -19.90 -3.26 0.12
N THR A 93 -19.43 -4.29 0.82
CA THR A 93 -18.08 -4.32 1.38
C THR A 93 -17.03 -4.48 0.28
N LEU A 94 -16.06 -3.57 0.23
CA LEU A 94 -14.91 -3.65 -0.67
C LEU A 94 -13.66 -4.13 0.06
N LEU A 95 -13.49 -3.73 1.31
CA LEU A 95 -12.35 -4.09 2.14
C LEU A 95 -12.78 -4.36 3.57
N ASN A 96 -12.28 -5.44 4.13
CA ASN A 96 -12.34 -5.74 5.56
C ASN A 96 -10.98 -6.27 5.98
N ALA A 97 -10.18 -5.42 6.60
CA ALA A 97 -8.78 -5.71 6.93
C ALA A 97 -8.36 -4.97 8.20
N THR A 98 -7.30 -5.44 8.81
CA THR A 98 -6.69 -4.77 9.96
C THR A 98 -5.46 -4.01 9.50
N SER A 99 -5.37 -2.73 9.85
CA SER A 99 -4.17 -1.94 9.65
C SER A 99 -3.13 -2.28 10.71
N HIS A 100 -1.98 -2.78 10.28
CA HIS A 100 -0.92 -3.21 11.18
C HIS A 100 -0.08 -2.06 11.75
N GLY A 101 -0.33 -0.86 11.30
CA GLY A 101 0.32 0.36 11.77
C GLY A 101 -0.55 1.59 11.56
N PRO A 102 -0.01 2.78 11.78
CA PRO A 102 -0.78 4.02 11.73
C PRO A 102 -1.23 4.42 10.33
N PHE A 103 -0.70 3.80 9.27
CA PHE A 103 -1.01 4.15 7.89
C PHE A 103 -1.58 2.96 7.13
N MET A 104 -2.62 3.22 6.36
CA MET A 104 -3.14 2.32 5.33
C MET A 104 -3.28 3.10 4.03
N LEU A 105 -2.61 2.62 2.99
CA LEU A 105 -2.69 3.18 1.65
C LEU A 105 -3.46 2.21 0.77
N ALA A 106 -4.47 2.70 0.08
CA ALA A 106 -5.34 1.85 -0.72
C ALA A 106 -5.56 2.42 -2.13
N SER A 107 -5.59 1.52 -3.09
CA SER A 107 -6.00 1.78 -4.46
C SER A 107 -7.33 1.10 -4.71
N LEU A 108 -8.33 1.88 -5.07
CA LEU A 108 -9.69 1.43 -5.34
C LEU A 108 -10.31 2.31 -6.43
N PRO A 109 -11.37 1.86 -7.11
CA PRO A 109 -12.02 2.63 -8.16
C PRO A 109 -12.53 3.98 -7.65
N SER A 110 -12.60 4.99 -8.52
CA SER A 110 -13.22 6.27 -8.21
C SER A 110 -14.64 6.08 -7.74
N GLY A 111 -15.03 6.75 -6.68
CA GLY A 111 -16.35 6.64 -6.10
C GLY A 111 -16.42 7.20 -4.69
N ARG A 112 -17.62 7.15 -4.12
CA ARG A 112 -17.86 7.56 -2.74
C ARG A 112 -17.93 6.33 -1.85
N TYR A 113 -17.17 6.35 -0.75
CA TYR A 113 -17.03 5.22 0.15
C TYR A 113 -17.23 5.64 1.60
N LYS A 114 -17.78 4.70 2.37
CA LYS A 114 -17.87 4.80 3.82
C LYS A 114 -16.74 3.97 4.43
N ILE A 115 -15.90 4.61 5.22
CA ILE A 115 -14.79 3.99 5.92
C ILE A 115 -15.14 3.94 7.40
N THR A 116 -15.09 2.75 7.96
CA THR A 116 -15.31 2.50 9.39
C THR A 116 -14.01 1.97 9.98
N ALA A 117 -13.56 2.58 11.06
CA ALA A 117 -12.39 2.14 11.81
C ALA A 117 -12.73 2.03 13.29
N ARG A 118 -12.14 1.05 13.96
CA ARG A 118 -12.42 0.76 15.36
C ARG A 118 -11.13 0.68 16.18
N HIS A 119 -11.16 1.28 17.34
CA HIS A 119 -10.09 1.20 18.33
C HIS A 119 -10.67 1.24 19.74
N ASP A 120 -10.23 0.34 20.62
CA ASP A 120 -10.70 0.23 22.02
C ASP A 120 -12.24 0.29 22.19
N GLY A 121 -12.94 -0.45 21.31
CA GLY A 121 -14.39 -0.50 21.34
C GLY A 121 -15.09 0.72 20.77
N GLN A 122 -14.37 1.75 20.39
CA GLN A 122 -14.91 2.97 19.77
C GLN A 122 -14.81 2.91 18.25
N THR A 123 -15.93 3.09 17.59
CA THR A 123 -16.03 3.08 16.13
C THR A 123 -16.16 4.50 15.59
N GLN A 124 -15.38 4.81 14.58
CA GLN A 124 -15.48 6.06 13.83
C GLN A 124 -15.76 5.78 12.37
N GLN A 125 -16.51 6.66 11.73
CA GLN A 125 -16.84 6.59 10.31
C GLN A 125 -16.44 7.87 9.61
N ARG A 126 -16.00 7.72 8.35
CA ARG A 126 -15.73 8.83 7.43
C ARG A 126 -16.31 8.46 6.07
N VAL A 127 -16.92 9.42 5.41
CA VAL A 127 -17.32 9.30 4.01
C VAL A 127 -16.31 10.08 3.18
N VAL A 128 -15.77 9.44 2.16
CA VAL A 128 -14.74 10.03 1.29
C VAL A 128 -15.13 9.89 -0.17
N ASP A 129 -14.74 10.87 -0.97
CA ASP A 129 -14.83 10.82 -2.43
C ASP A 129 -13.44 10.51 -2.98
N VAL A 130 -13.27 9.31 -3.51
CA VAL A 130 -12.05 8.87 -4.18
C VAL A 130 -12.12 9.26 -5.63
N LYS A 131 -11.12 9.98 -6.10
CA LYS A 131 -11.00 10.42 -7.48
C LYS A 131 -9.64 10.02 -8.05
N SER A 132 -9.62 9.63 -9.31
CA SER A 132 -8.39 9.35 -10.04
C SER A 132 -8.35 10.25 -11.29
N PRO A 133 -7.28 11.02 -11.52
CA PRO A 133 -6.11 11.21 -10.67
C PRO A 133 -6.42 12.03 -9.41
N GLY A 134 -5.67 11.77 -8.36
CA GLY A 134 -5.79 12.48 -7.10
C GLY A 134 -5.69 11.54 -5.90
N HIS A 135 -5.69 12.11 -4.73
CA HIS A 135 -5.74 11.35 -3.48
C HIS A 135 -6.56 12.09 -2.43
N VAL A 136 -7.20 11.32 -1.57
CA VAL A 136 -7.90 11.80 -0.39
C VAL A 136 -7.27 11.16 0.84
N ARG A 137 -7.11 11.96 1.89
CA ARG A 137 -6.59 11.51 3.19
C ARG A 137 -7.70 11.61 4.23
N ALA A 138 -7.93 10.51 4.93
CA ALA A 138 -8.84 10.46 6.06
C ALA A 138 -8.05 10.14 7.33
N MET A 139 -8.19 10.98 8.33
CA MET A 139 -7.56 10.84 9.62
C MET A 139 -8.58 10.40 10.66
N PHE A 140 -8.24 9.36 11.42
CA PHE A 140 -9.02 8.88 12.55
C PHE A 140 -8.24 9.14 13.83
N VAL A 141 -8.87 9.85 14.76
CA VAL A 141 -8.25 10.23 16.03
C VAL A 141 -9.13 9.75 17.17
N TRP A 142 -8.60 8.92 18.05
CA TRP A 142 -9.29 8.49 19.26
C TRP A 142 -8.68 9.11 20.49
N PRO A 143 -9.48 9.60 21.45
CA PRO A 143 -8.96 9.98 22.75
C PRO A 143 -8.52 8.72 23.50
N THR A 144 -7.27 8.69 23.94
CA THR A 144 -6.68 7.57 24.68
C THR A 144 -6.62 7.85 26.19
N TYR A 145 -7.03 9.06 26.61
CA TYR A 145 -7.20 9.37 28.02
C TYR A 145 -8.64 9.13 28.45
N ALA A 146 -8.81 8.36 29.50
CA ALA A 146 -10.12 8.33 30.16
C ALA A 146 -10.43 9.73 30.69
N GLU A 147 -11.52 10.33 30.22
CA GLU A 147 -12.06 11.49 30.92
C GLU A 147 -12.38 11.01 32.34
N GLY A 148 -11.60 11.52 33.31
CA GLY A 148 -11.83 11.19 34.69
C GLY A 148 -13.27 11.48 35.02
N SER A 149 -14.03 10.45 35.40
CA SER A 149 -15.33 10.64 35.99
C SER A 149 -15.15 11.55 37.22
N THR A 150 -15.51 12.81 37.04
CA THR A 150 -15.73 13.68 38.18
C THR A 150 -16.95 13.15 38.92
N SER A 151 -16.69 12.48 40.04
CA SER A 151 -17.70 12.16 41.05
C SER A 151 -18.09 13.41 41.78
#